data_386c049669ada108a274bd690aad898a
#
_entry.id   386c049669ada108a274bd690aad898a
#
_cell.length_a   1.000
_cell.length_b   1.000
_cell.length_c   1.000
_cell.angle_alpha   90.00
_cell.angle_beta   90.00
_cell.angle_gamma   90.00
#
_symmetry.space_group_name_H-M   'P 1'
#
loop_
_entity.id
_entity.type
_entity.pdbx_description
1 polymer ?
#
loop_
_entity_poly.entity_id
_entity_poly.type
_entity_poly.pdbx_seq_one_letter_code
_entity_poly.pdbx_strand_id
1 'polypeptide(L)'
;VGVDRAALGGGRVDSVQVHLLGDYTPVPKEDAASMVVRSNGIVVYRAALDNSGVVDATFELSNPTLGQRFGLDFALTYTPHESCGPLLVPIAFQIDPRSTVTITRGGPPLGGFSALPSEFDPTFMVAFDGSSPNQLSYAARVVGAIARLTSRQLTPQVVDLKTAVDANSGALIVARSSAIGQTSLSPPVGGDGTSVNVALPTELRANIDGGIGSIQSFADRSRDRTVVLVTTTSAWTLVDP
;
A
#
# COMPACT_ATOMS: atom_id res chain seq x y z
N VAL A 1 14.17 4.62 -10.71
CA VAL A 1 13.30 3.62 -11.34
C VAL A 1 12.17 3.31 -10.38
N GLY A 2 10.92 3.33 -10.85
CA GLY A 2 9.75 3.08 -10.01
C GLY A 2 8.83 2.03 -10.61
N VAL A 3 8.22 1.25 -9.72
CA VAL A 3 7.22 0.24 -10.07
C VAL A 3 5.97 0.50 -9.23
N ASP A 4 4.82 0.59 -9.88
CA ASP A 4 3.56 0.67 -9.16
C ASP A 4 3.23 -0.69 -8.54
N ARG A 5 2.80 -0.70 -7.29
CA ARG A 5 2.42 -1.92 -6.59
C ARG A 5 1.35 -2.70 -7.36
N ALA A 6 0.44 -1.99 -8.03
CA ALA A 6 -0.56 -2.59 -8.91
C ALA A 6 0.05 -3.40 -10.07
N ALA A 7 1.23 -3.03 -10.57
CA ALA A 7 1.92 -3.79 -11.61
C ALA A 7 2.46 -5.13 -11.13
N LEU A 8 2.59 -5.32 -9.80
CA LEU A 8 2.97 -6.58 -9.19
C LEU A 8 1.82 -7.62 -9.16
N GLY A 9 0.63 -7.23 -9.62
CA GLY A 9 -0.59 -8.05 -9.64
C GLY A 9 -1.37 -8.01 -8.32
N GLY A 10 -2.55 -8.63 -8.32
CA GLY A 10 -3.47 -8.63 -7.18
C GLY A 10 -2.97 -9.42 -5.97
N GLY A 11 -3.60 -9.19 -4.82
CA GLY A 11 -3.28 -9.81 -3.55
C GLY A 11 -2.21 -9.06 -2.75
N ARG A 12 -2.05 -9.47 -1.49
CA ARG A 12 -1.07 -8.88 -0.58
C ARG A 12 0.36 -9.22 -1.02
N VAL A 13 1.24 -8.24 -0.95
CA VAL A 13 2.69 -8.41 -1.16
C VAL A 13 3.35 -8.28 0.20
N ASP A 14 4.00 -9.35 0.64
CA ASP A 14 4.75 -9.39 1.90
C ASP A 14 6.14 -8.80 1.72
N SER A 15 6.88 -9.30 0.75
CA SER A 15 8.19 -8.78 0.39
C SER A 15 8.46 -8.87 -1.11
N VAL A 16 9.46 -8.13 -1.54
CA VAL A 16 9.94 -8.11 -2.92
C VAL A 16 11.45 -8.28 -2.89
N GLN A 17 11.95 -9.38 -3.44
CA GLN A 17 13.37 -9.57 -3.66
C GLN A 17 13.76 -8.97 -5.01
N VAL A 18 14.73 -8.08 -5.00
CA VAL A 18 15.31 -7.46 -6.19
C VAL A 18 16.66 -8.12 -6.47
N HIS A 19 16.82 -8.68 -7.66
CA HIS A 19 18.11 -9.06 -8.20
C HIS A 19 18.52 -8.00 -9.22
N LEU A 20 19.41 -7.12 -8.78
CA LEU A 20 19.92 -5.99 -9.54
C LEU A 20 21.18 -6.40 -10.28
N LEU A 21 21.11 -6.36 -11.59
CA LEU A 21 22.24 -6.46 -12.49
C LEU A 21 22.49 -5.09 -13.11
N GLY A 22 23.74 -4.71 -13.28
CA GLY A 22 24.07 -3.43 -13.90
C GLY A 22 25.54 -3.27 -14.17
N ASP A 23 25.84 -2.33 -15.07
CA ASP A 23 27.18 -1.94 -15.43
C ASP A 23 27.45 -0.49 -14.98
N TYR A 24 28.66 -0.24 -14.57
CA TYR A 24 29.10 1.11 -14.22
C TYR A 24 30.51 1.40 -14.78
N THR A 25 30.84 2.66 -14.88
CA THR A 25 32.21 3.07 -15.29
C THR A 25 33.22 2.49 -14.30
N PRO A 26 34.15 1.62 -14.73
CA PRO A 26 35.15 1.03 -13.84
C PRO A 26 35.92 2.08 -13.05
N VAL A 27 36.12 1.84 -11.76
CA VAL A 27 36.78 2.76 -10.85
C VAL A 27 38.27 2.36 -10.71
N PRO A 28 39.23 3.26 -10.93
CA PRO A 28 40.63 2.99 -10.65
C PRO A 28 40.86 2.55 -9.20
N LYS A 29 41.88 1.72 -8.97
CA LYS A 29 42.14 1.17 -7.62
C LYS A 29 42.51 2.23 -6.57
N GLU A 30 43.06 3.33 -7.03
CA GLU A 30 43.46 4.45 -6.18
C GLU A 30 42.28 5.33 -5.77
N ASP A 31 41.19 5.26 -6.52
CA ASP A 31 39.99 6.07 -6.29
C ASP A 31 38.96 5.34 -5.43
N ALA A 32 38.10 6.09 -4.76
CA ALA A 32 37.00 5.55 -4.00
C ALA A 32 35.66 5.88 -4.63
N ALA A 33 34.84 4.88 -4.84
CA ALA A 33 33.47 5.09 -5.30
C ALA A 33 32.49 4.17 -4.55
N SER A 34 31.25 4.61 -4.41
CA SER A 34 30.21 3.84 -3.77
C SER A 34 28.87 4.09 -4.41
N MET A 35 28.02 3.11 -4.32
CA MET A 35 26.62 3.19 -4.69
C MET A 35 25.73 2.95 -3.46
N VAL A 36 24.72 3.78 -3.31
CA VAL A 36 23.67 3.62 -2.30
C VAL A 36 22.33 3.52 -3.02
N VAL A 37 21.59 2.46 -2.75
CA VAL A 37 20.22 2.28 -3.25
C VAL A 37 19.24 2.56 -2.11
N ARG A 38 18.24 3.39 -2.38
CA ARG A 38 17.16 3.70 -1.45
C ARG A 38 15.82 3.31 -2.03
N SER A 39 14.91 2.89 -1.15
CA SER A 39 13.49 2.76 -1.47
C SER A 39 12.69 3.58 -0.45
N ASN A 40 11.83 4.49 -0.93
CA ASN A 40 11.09 5.42 -0.09
C ASN A 40 11.96 6.18 0.94
N GLY A 41 13.17 6.58 0.52
CA GLY A 41 14.14 7.26 1.37
C GLY A 41 14.96 6.36 2.31
N ILE A 42 14.59 5.08 2.47
CA ILE A 42 15.29 4.11 3.30
C ILE A 42 16.39 3.44 2.47
N VAL A 43 17.58 3.32 3.04
CA VAL A 43 18.69 2.61 2.39
C VAL A 43 18.43 1.11 2.44
N VAL A 44 18.36 0.49 1.27
CA VAL A 44 18.11 -0.95 1.10
C VAL A 44 19.35 -1.72 0.62
N TYR A 45 20.30 -1.02 0.00
CA TYR A 45 21.55 -1.62 -0.43
C TYR A 45 22.68 -0.59 -0.49
N ARG A 46 23.92 -1.04 -0.24
CA ARG A 46 25.16 -0.26 -0.42
C ARG A 46 26.26 -1.16 -0.95
N ALA A 47 27.06 -0.62 -1.87
CA ALA A 47 28.25 -1.28 -2.38
C ALA A 47 29.38 -0.28 -2.60
N ALA A 48 30.62 -0.71 -2.36
CA ALA A 48 31.77 -0.08 -2.96
C ALA A 48 31.82 -0.44 -4.44
N LEU A 49 32.21 0.50 -5.27
CA LEU A 49 32.42 0.29 -6.70
C LEU A 49 33.91 0.16 -6.96
N ASP A 50 34.29 -0.81 -7.73
CA ASP A 50 35.67 -1.15 -8.02
C ASP A 50 35.97 -1.10 -9.54
N ASN A 51 37.06 -1.70 -9.93
CA ASN A 51 37.46 -1.77 -11.35
C ASN A 51 36.75 -2.86 -12.16
N SER A 52 35.86 -3.65 -11.57
CA SER A 52 35.09 -4.66 -12.29
C SER A 52 34.08 -4.05 -13.26
N GLY A 53 33.53 -2.90 -12.90
CA GLY A 53 32.51 -2.22 -13.69
C GLY A 53 31.15 -2.91 -13.65
N VAL A 54 30.93 -3.90 -12.77
CA VAL A 54 29.72 -4.73 -12.74
C VAL A 54 29.08 -4.74 -11.36
N VAL A 55 27.77 -4.62 -11.32
CA VAL A 55 26.94 -4.87 -10.12
C VAL A 55 26.13 -6.14 -10.35
N ASP A 56 26.22 -7.06 -9.39
CA ASP A 56 25.35 -8.21 -9.24
C ASP A 56 24.96 -8.27 -7.77
N ALA A 57 23.73 -7.86 -7.45
CA ALA A 57 23.30 -7.68 -6.07
C ALA A 57 21.87 -8.16 -5.86
N THR A 58 21.64 -8.84 -4.75
CA THR A 58 20.30 -9.24 -4.32
C THR A 58 19.99 -8.58 -2.99
N PHE A 59 18.84 -7.93 -2.88
CA PHE A 59 18.35 -7.33 -1.66
C PHE A 59 16.83 -7.41 -1.58
N GLU A 60 16.29 -7.30 -0.36
CA GLU A 60 14.88 -7.45 -0.10
C GLU A 60 14.25 -6.11 0.28
N LEU A 61 13.05 -5.88 -0.23
CA LEU A 61 12.15 -4.80 0.14
C LEU A 61 10.97 -5.41 0.90
N SER A 62 10.73 -4.93 2.11
CA SER A 62 9.60 -5.32 2.95
C SER A 62 8.97 -4.08 3.56
N ASN A 63 7.93 -4.22 4.35
CA ASN A 63 7.38 -3.10 5.09
C ASN A 63 8.43 -2.54 6.08
N PRO A 64 8.74 -1.21 6.12
CA PRO A 64 8.06 -0.07 5.52
C PRO A 64 8.59 0.38 4.14
N THR A 65 9.51 -0.33 3.51
CA THR A 65 10.12 0.07 2.23
C THR A 65 9.18 -0.10 1.03
N LEU A 66 8.12 -0.95 1.19
CA LEU A 66 7.08 -1.15 0.20
C LEU A 66 5.90 -0.21 0.48
N GLY A 67 5.74 0.85 -0.31
CA GLY A 67 4.55 1.69 -0.36
C GLY A 67 3.59 1.28 -1.49
N GLN A 68 2.59 2.11 -1.79
CA GLN A 68 1.74 1.96 -2.98
C GLN A 68 2.55 2.05 -4.28
N ARG A 69 3.62 2.81 -4.24
CA ARG A 69 4.62 2.91 -5.28
C ARG A 69 5.97 2.74 -4.63
N PHE A 70 6.76 1.80 -5.10
CA PHE A 70 8.14 1.71 -4.70
C PHE A 70 9.05 2.15 -5.83
N GLY A 71 10.01 2.99 -5.49
CA GLY A 71 11.03 3.47 -6.40
C GLY A 71 12.39 3.11 -5.84
N LEU A 72 13.31 2.76 -6.72
CA LEU A 72 14.71 2.61 -6.39
C LEU A 72 15.44 3.87 -6.84
N ASP A 73 15.99 4.59 -5.87
CA ASP A 73 16.84 5.76 -6.08
C ASP A 73 18.29 5.33 -5.93
N PHE A 74 19.10 5.61 -6.93
CA PHE A 74 20.52 5.29 -6.97
C PHE A 74 21.32 6.55 -6.75
N ALA A 75 22.15 6.56 -5.72
CA ALA A 75 23.11 7.62 -5.45
C ALA A 75 24.51 7.05 -5.62
N LEU A 76 25.28 7.65 -6.54
CA LEU A 76 26.69 7.33 -6.78
C LEU A 76 27.55 8.41 -6.17
N THR A 77 28.58 8.02 -5.43
CA THR A 77 29.58 8.92 -4.87
C THR A 77 30.94 8.49 -5.39
N TYR A 78 31.71 9.44 -5.87
CA TYR A 78 33.06 9.24 -6.36
C TYR A 78 34.02 10.21 -5.73
N THR A 79 35.14 9.71 -5.24
CA THR A 79 36.21 10.49 -4.65
C THR A 79 37.52 10.11 -5.33
N PRO A 80 38.06 10.95 -6.22
CA PRO A 80 39.33 10.67 -6.87
C PRO A 80 40.50 10.78 -5.86
N HIS A 81 41.52 9.98 -6.06
CA HIS A 81 42.75 10.05 -5.29
C HIS A 81 43.49 11.37 -5.54
N GLU A 82 43.52 11.80 -6.79
CA GLU A 82 44.13 13.09 -7.18
C GLU A 82 43.04 14.12 -7.45
N SER A 83 43.08 15.25 -6.74
CA SER A 83 42.11 16.33 -6.87
C SER A 83 42.41 17.30 -8.04
N CYS A 84 43.56 17.16 -8.71
CA CYS A 84 44.02 18.02 -9.82
C CYS A 84 44.37 17.19 -11.03
N GLY A 85 43.39 16.76 -11.80
CA GLY A 85 43.58 16.08 -13.08
C GLY A 85 42.78 16.73 -14.20
N PRO A 86 43.20 16.58 -15.47
CA PRO A 86 42.57 17.30 -16.57
C PRO A 86 41.14 16.89 -16.91
N LEU A 87 40.62 15.78 -16.43
CA LEU A 87 39.25 15.33 -16.68
C LEU A 87 38.89 14.19 -15.72
N LEU A 88 37.98 14.46 -14.78
CA LEU A 88 37.30 13.40 -14.06
C LEU A 88 36.33 12.73 -15.02
N VAL A 89 36.49 11.44 -15.26
CA VAL A 89 35.53 10.67 -16.05
C VAL A 89 34.24 10.57 -15.21
N PRO A 90 33.10 11.02 -15.73
CA PRO A 90 31.84 10.89 -15.02
C PRO A 90 31.54 9.41 -14.80
N ILE A 91 31.19 9.04 -13.55
CA ILE A 91 30.67 7.71 -13.28
C ILE A 91 29.24 7.61 -13.83
N ALA A 92 29.05 6.72 -14.78
CA ALA A 92 27.76 6.32 -15.30
C ALA A 92 27.36 4.96 -14.69
N PHE A 93 26.07 4.76 -14.49
CA PHE A 93 25.49 3.48 -14.07
C PHE A 93 24.29 3.16 -14.95
N GLN A 94 24.24 1.94 -15.44
CA GLN A 94 23.16 1.44 -16.26
C GLN A 94 22.61 0.14 -15.67
N ILE A 95 21.28 0.07 -15.49
CA ILE A 95 20.60 -1.15 -15.06
C ILE A 95 20.49 -2.09 -16.25
N ASP A 96 20.90 -3.35 -16.05
CA ASP A 96 20.73 -4.40 -17.04
C ASP A 96 19.25 -4.82 -17.11
N PRO A 97 18.65 -4.94 -18.31
CA PRO A 97 17.28 -5.42 -18.48
C PRO A 97 17.00 -6.81 -17.92
N ARG A 98 18.02 -7.61 -17.66
CA ARG A 98 17.93 -8.93 -17.02
C ARG A 98 17.72 -8.86 -15.53
N SER A 99 17.78 -7.66 -14.91
CA SER A 99 17.41 -7.49 -13.51
C SER A 99 15.99 -7.98 -13.27
N THR A 100 15.78 -8.67 -12.16
CA THR A 100 14.50 -9.31 -11.86
C THR A 100 13.94 -8.88 -10.51
N VAL A 101 12.62 -8.98 -10.40
CA VAL A 101 11.85 -8.73 -9.18
C VAL A 101 11.05 -9.98 -8.87
N THR A 102 11.33 -10.62 -7.74
CA THR A 102 10.58 -11.78 -7.25
C THR A 102 9.69 -11.36 -6.10
N ILE A 103 8.41 -11.72 -6.17
CA ILE A 103 7.39 -11.27 -5.22
C ILE A 103 7.03 -12.41 -4.29
N THR A 104 7.14 -12.17 -2.98
CA THR A 104 6.57 -13.03 -1.93
C THR A 104 5.19 -12.50 -1.57
N ARG A 105 4.18 -13.37 -1.69
CA ARG A 105 2.79 -13.01 -1.37
C ARG A 105 2.41 -13.49 0.01
N GLY A 106 1.46 -12.78 0.63
CA GLY A 106 0.96 -13.07 1.97
C GLY A 106 1.18 -11.90 2.92
N GLY A 107 1.54 -12.20 4.15
CA GLY A 107 1.64 -11.21 5.23
C GLY A 107 0.30 -10.88 5.88
N PRO A 108 0.30 -10.17 7.01
CA PRO A 108 -0.92 -9.80 7.71
C PRO A 108 -1.73 -8.77 6.91
N PRO A 109 -3.06 -8.69 7.13
CA PRO A 109 -3.88 -7.67 6.51
C PRO A 109 -3.41 -6.28 6.97
N LEU A 110 -3.30 -5.36 6.02
CA LEU A 110 -2.90 -3.99 6.28
C LEU A 110 -4.14 -3.13 6.48
N GLY A 111 -4.13 -2.31 7.53
CA GLY A 111 -5.14 -1.27 7.71
C GLY A 111 -4.78 0.00 6.95
N GLY A 112 -5.81 0.82 6.71
CA GLY A 112 -5.65 2.12 6.04
C GLY A 112 -5.74 2.04 4.52
N PHE A 113 -5.96 3.19 3.91
CA PHE A 113 -6.15 3.30 2.46
C PHE A 113 -4.88 3.00 1.65
N SER A 114 -3.72 3.02 2.27
CA SER A 114 -2.46 2.61 1.65
C SER A 114 -2.39 1.10 1.35
N ALA A 115 -3.27 0.28 1.96
CA ALA A 115 -3.38 -1.14 1.67
C ALA A 115 -4.04 -1.43 0.31
N LEU A 116 -4.79 -0.47 -0.23
CA LEU A 116 -5.48 -0.63 -1.52
C LEU A 116 -4.49 -0.53 -2.70
N PRO A 117 -4.75 -1.25 -3.82
CA PRO A 117 -5.89 -2.14 -4.08
C PRO A 117 -5.74 -3.55 -3.55
N SER A 118 -4.57 -3.99 -3.12
CA SER A 118 -4.22 -5.33 -2.57
C SER A 118 -5.31 -6.41 -2.71
N GLU A 119 -6.13 -6.60 -1.67
CA GLU A 119 -7.16 -7.65 -1.61
C GLU A 119 -8.42 -7.33 -2.41
N PHE A 120 -8.51 -6.12 -2.96
CA PHE A 120 -9.61 -5.69 -3.82
C PHE A 120 -9.32 -5.93 -5.31
N ASP A 121 -8.13 -6.41 -5.64
CA ASP A 121 -7.72 -6.66 -7.02
C ASP A 121 -7.56 -8.17 -7.28
N PRO A 122 -8.33 -8.78 -8.21
CA PRO A 122 -9.38 -8.16 -9.04
C PRO A 122 -10.79 -8.29 -8.45
N THR A 123 -11.02 -9.17 -7.47
CA THR A 123 -12.33 -9.55 -6.97
C THR A 123 -12.47 -9.27 -5.50
N PHE A 124 -13.57 -8.66 -5.10
CA PHE A 124 -13.91 -8.38 -3.70
C PHE A 124 -15.43 -8.34 -3.51
N MET A 125 -15.90 -8.36 -2.28
CA MET A 125 -17.30 -8.30 -1.96
C MET A 125 -17.80 -6.87 -1.76
N VAL A 126 -19.04 -6.61 -2.14
CA VAL A 126 -19.75 -5.36 -1.86
C VAL A 126 -21.06 -5.69 -1.18
N ALA A 127 -21.33 -5.07 -0.04
CA ALA A 127 -22.55 -5.32 0.73
C ALA A 127 -23.20 -4.04 1.24
N PHE A 128 -24.51 -4.14 1.44
CA PHE A 128 -25.37 -3.05 1.90
C PHE A 128 -26.27 -3.53 3.03
N ASP A 129 -26.67 -2.63 3.93
CA ASP A 129 -27.71 -2.91 4.94
C ASP A 129 -29.12 -2.53 4.44
N GLY A 130 -29.26 -1.98 3.25
CA GLY A 130 -30.55 -1.59 2.66
C GLY A 130 -31.19 -0.34 3.29
N SER A 131 -30.49 0.39 4.11
CA SER A 131 -31.04 1.55 4.86
C SER A 131 -31.17 2.82 4.02
N SER A 132 -30.67 2.85 2.78
CA SER A 132 -30.77 3.98 1.86
C SER A 132 -30.67 3.55 0.40
N PRO A 133 -31.45 4.14 -0.52
CA PRO A 133 -31.32 3.89 -1.95
C PRO A 133 -29.96 4.43 -2.51
N ASN A 134 -29.31 5.35 -1.84
CA ASN A 134 -28.07 5.99 -2.29
C ASN A 134 -26.82 5.13 -2.01
N GLN A 135 -26.94 4.03 -1.27
CA GLN A 135 -25.79 3.17 -0.90
C GLN A 135 -25.02 2.65 -2.11
N LEU A 136 -25.74 2.29 -3.19
CA LEU A 136 -25.10 1.87 -4.43
C LEU A 136 -24.23 3.00 -5.03
N SER A 137 -24.67 4.24 -4.96
CA SER A 137 -23.90 5.39 -5.45
C SER A 137 -22.62 5.61 -4.63
N TYR A 138 -22.69 5.46 -3.30
CA TYR A 138 -21.50 5.53 -2.45
C TYR A 138 -20.53 4.40 -2.76
N ALA A 139 -21.02 3.17 -2.88
CA ALA A 139 -20.19 2.03 -3.27
C ALA A 139 -19.52 2.25 -4.63
N ALA A 140 -20.27 2.71 -5.64
CA ALA A 140 -19.74 2.95 -6.97
C ALA A 140 -18.61 4.00 -6.98
N ARG A 141 -18.72 5.06 -6.17
CA ARG A 141 -17.65 6.07 -6.01
C ARG A 141 -16.39 5.48 -5.39
N VAL A 142 -16.53 4.63 -4.36
CA VAL A 142 -15.39 3.97 -3.72
C VAL A 142 -14.75 2.95 -4.66
N VAL A 143 -15.56 2.13 -5.35
CA VAL A 143 -15.07 1.19 -6.37
C VAL A 143 -14.31 1.93 -7.47
N GLY A 144 -14.84 3.06 -7.95
CA GLY A 144 -14.17 3.90 -8.93
C GLY A 144 -12.84 4.49 -8.43
N ALA A 145 -12.75 4.82 -7.12
CA ALA A 145 -11.50 5.26 -6.53
C ALA A 145 -10.47 4.13 -6.45
N ILE A 146 -10.89 2.93 -6.05
CA ILE A 146 -10.03 1.73 -6.01
C ILE A 146 -9.57 1.36 -7.42
N ALA A 147 -10.46 1.43 -8.43
CA ALA A 147 -10.13 1.13 -9.81
C ALA A 147 -9.02 2.03 -10.41
N ARG A 148 -8.84 3.23 -9.89
CA ARG A 148 -7.74 4.11 -10.30
C ARG A 148 -6.37 3.68 -9.77
N LEU A 149 -6.35 2.77 -8.80
CA LEU A 149 -5.12 2.27 -8.17
C LEU A 149 -4.61 0.98 -8.82
N THR A 150 -5.33 0.43 -9.80
CA THR A 150 -4.95 -0.78 -10.52
C THR A 150 -5.13 -0.63 -12.01
N SER A 151 -4.32 -1.33 -12.80
CA SER A 151 -4.50 -1.47 -14.26
C SER A 151 -5.39 -2.64 -14.64
N ARG A 152 -5.83 -3.45 -13.66
CA ARG A 152 -6.66 -4.63 -13.89
C ARG A 152 -8.14 -4.28 -13.79
N GLN A 153 -8.97 -5.02 -14.52
CA GLN A 153 -10.42 -4.88 -14.40
C GLN A 153 -10.87 -5.44 -13.04
N LEU A 154 -11.54 -4.60 -12.25
CA LEU A 154 -12.17 -5.02 -11.00
C LEU A 154 -13.49 -5.73 -11.26
N THR A 155 -13.74 -6.77 -10.48
CA THR A 155 -14.97 -7.58 -10.55
C THR A 155 -15.62 -7.67 -9.17
N PRO A 156 -16.27 -6.58 -8.69
CA PRO A 156 -16.95 -6.58 -7.41
C PRO A 156 -18.17 -7.52 -7.43
N GLN A 157 -18.35 -8.28 -6.36
CA GLN A 157 -19.48 -9.19 -6.17
C GLN A 157 -20.42 -8.63 -5.13
N VAL A 158 -21.66 -8.33 -5.52
CA VAL A 158 -22.68 -7.86 -4.59
C VAL A 158 -23.25 -9.06 -3.82
N VAL A 159 -23.18 -8.99 -2.50
CA VAL A 159 -23.65 -10.03 -1.57
C VAL A 159 -24.43 -9.39 -0.42
N ASP A 160 -25.12 -10.22 0.39
CA ASP A 160 -25.74 -9.73 1.61
C ASP A 160 -24.69 -9.36 2.67
N LEU A 161 -25.09 -8.52 3.64
CA LEU A 161 -24.20 -8.01 4.69
C LEU A 161 -23.56 -9.15 5.52
N LYS A 162 -24.34 -10.18 5.86
CA LYS A 162 -23.84 -11.32 6.63
C LYS A 162 -22.74 -12.06 5.88
N THR A 163 -22.99 -12.38 4.59
CA THR A 163 -22.00 -13.05 3.72
C THR A 163 -20.71 -12.22 3.63
N ALA A 164 -20.82 -10.90 3.42
CA ALA A 164 -19.64 -10.03 3.37
C ALA A 164 -18.91 -9.96 4.70
N VAL A 165 -19.63 -9.97 5.83
CA VAL A 165 -19.01 -9.95 7.17
C VAL A 165 -18.29 -11.26 7.46
N ASP A 166 -18.84 -12.39 7.05
CA ASP A 166 -18.29 -13.73 7.35
C ASP A 166 -17.19 -14.21 6.40
N ALA A 167 -16.97 -13.52 5.28
CA ALA A 167 -15.97 -13.89 4.29
C ALA A 167 -14.52 -13.60 4.73
N ASN A 168 -13.56 -14.27 4.07
CA ASN A 168 -12.12 -14.05 4.25
C ASN A 168 -11.49 -13.23 3.10
N SER A 169 -12.30 -12.69 2.19
CA SER A 169 -11.85 -11.81 1.09
C SER A 169 -12.07 -10.35 1.44
N GLY A 170 -11.37 -9.46 0.73
CA GLY A 170 -11.59 -8.02 0.85
C GLY A 170 -13.06 -7.65 0.67
N ALA A 171 -13.56 -6.70 1.44
CA ALA A 171 -14.96 -6.30 1.40
C ALA A 171 -15.13 -4.78 1.48
N LEU A 172 -15.98 -4.24 0.59
CA LEU A 172 -16.54 -2.90 0.69
C LEU A 172 -17.95 -3.01 1.27
N ILE A 173 -18.16 -2.43 2.44
CA ILE A 173 -19.43 -2.46 3.14
C ILE A 173 -19.96 -1.03 3.25
N VAL A 174 -21.22 -0.84 2.85
CA VAL A 174 -21.93 0.43 2.98
C VAL A 174 -23.14 0.21 3.89
N ALA A 175 -23.02 0.56 5.15
CA ALA A 175 -24.02 0.23 6.15
C ALA A 175 -24.06 1.28 7.28
N ARG A 176 -25.21 1.41 7.95
CA ARG A 176 -25.30 2.21 9.17
C ARG A 176 -24.44 1.61 10.28
N SER A 177 -23.90 2.46 11.11
CA SER A 177 -23.08 2.06 12.25
C SER A 177 -23.84 1.11 13.21
N SER A 178 -25.15 1.30 13.38
CA SER A 178 -26.01 0.41 14.16
C SER A 178 -26.10 -1.01 13.58
N ALA A 179 -26.15 -1.16 12.25
CA ALA A 179 -26.11 -2.46 11.60
C ALA A 179 -24.75 -3.14 11.74
N ILE A 180 -23.66 -2.38 11.62
CA ILE A 180 -22.31 -2.87 11.85
C ILE A 180 -22.09 -3.32 13.30
N GLY A 181 -22.63 -2.58 14.28
CA GLY A 181 -22.57 -2.93 15.69
C GLY A 181 -23.22 -4.27 16.05
N GLN A 182 -24.07 -4.82 15.17
CA GLN A 182 -24.67 -6.17 15.32
C GLN A 182 -23.82 -7.28 14.65
N THR A 183 -22.69 -6.93 14.08
CA THR A 183 -21.76 -7.86 13.41
C THR A 183 -20.51 -8.09 14.26
N SER A 184 -19.65 -9.00 13.80
CA SER A 184 -18.33 -9.25 14.40
C SER A 184 -17.27 -8.22 14.00
N LEU A 185 -17.59 -7.26 13.14
CA LEU A 185 -16.64 -6.24 12.72
C LEU A 185 -16.39 -5.21 13.84
N SER A 186 -15.13 -4.80 13.95
CA SER A 186 -14.70 -3.80 14.94
C SER A 186 -14.02 -2.64 14.20
N PRO A 187 -14.77 -1.74 13.56
CA PRO A 187 -14.20 -0.61 12.85
C PRO A 187 -13.56 0.39 13.83
N PRO A 188 -12.54 1.14 13.40
CA PRO A 188 -11.89 2.16 14.22
C PRO A 188 -12.82 3.27 14.69
N VAL A 189 -13.84 3.59 13.89
CA VAL A 189 -14.87 4.57 14.23
C VAL A 189 -16.23 3.89 14.16
N GLY A 190 -16.98 3.93 15.25
CA GLY A 190 -18.32 3.38 15.37
C GLY A 190 -19.23 4.30 16.20
N GLY A 191 -20.45 3.89 16.44
CA GLY A 191 -21.41 4.65 17.25
C GLY A 191 -22.84 4.18 17.05
N ASP A 192 -23.75 4.71 17.83
CA ASP A 192 -25.16 4.30 17.92
C ASP A 192 -26.15 5.43 17.57
N GLY A 193 -25.82 6.29 16.69
CA GLY A 193 -26.72 7.35 16.21
C GLY A 193 -26.46 8.72 16.83
N THR A 194 -26.27 8.81 18.13
CA THR A 194 -26.04 10.07 18.86
C THR A 194 -24.62 10.20 19.41
N SER A 195 -23.94 9.09 19.63
CA SER A 195 -22.56 9.06 20.11
C SER A 195 -21.64 8.40 19.09
N VAL A 196 -20.43 8.90 19.01
CA VAL A 196 -19.36 8.35 18.16
C VAL A 196 -18.23 7.85 19.04
N ASN A 197 -17.92 6.56 18.92
CA ASN A 197 -16.78 5.95 19.58
C ASN A 197 -15.62 5.83 18.59
N VAL A 198 -14.49 6.40 18.94
CA VAL A 198 -13.24 6.24 18.17
C VAL A 198 -12.34 5.27 18.93
N ALA A 199 -11.91 4.19 18.26
CA ALA A 199 -10.99 3.21 18.84
C ALA A 199 -9.56 3.78 18.86
N LEU A 200 -9.36 4.79 19.71
CA LEU A 200 -8.06 5.36 20.05
C LEU A 200 -7.60 4.86 21.42
N PRO A 201 -6.30 4.99 21.75
CA PRO A 201 -5.84 4.82 23.12
C PRO A 201 -6.70 5.60 24.09
N THR A 202 -6.86 5.09 25.30
CA THR A 202 -7.81 5.63 26.31
C THR A 202 -7.63 7.12 26.57
N GLU A 203 -6.39 7.60 26.48
CA GLU A 203 -6.02 9.01 26.67
C GLU A 203 -6.50 9.93 25.54
N LEU A 204 -6.80 9.35 24.36
CA LEU A 204 -7.21 10.07 23.16
C LEU A 204 -8.67 9.80 22.76
N ARG A 205 -9.42 9.03 23.57
CA ARG A 205 -10.82 8.76 23.30
C ARG A 205 -11.64 10.03 23.50
N ALA A 206 -12.35 10.42 22.45
CA ALA A 206 -13.32 11.49 22.51
C ALA A 206 -14.70 10.93 22.19
N ASN A 207 -15.71 11.23 23.02
CA ASN A 207 -17.11 11.09 22.65
C ASN A 207 -17.49 12.36 21.88
N ILE A 208 -17.93 12.19 20.66
CA ILE A 208 -18.42 13.29 19.82
C ILE A 208 -19.94 13.21 19.83
N ASP A 209 -20.58 14.20 20.42
CA ASP A 209 -22.03 14.33 20.37
C ASP A 209 -22.46 14.77 18.97
N GLY A 210 -23.33 13.99 18.36
CA GLY A 210 -23.85 14.25 17.02
C GLY A 210 -23.56 13.12 16.02
N GLY A 211 -24.24 13.19 14.87
CA GLY A 211 -24.04 12.22 13.81
C GLY A 211 -22.73 12.44 13.07
N ILE A 212 -22.10 11.36 12.64
CA ILE A 212 -20.91 11.37 11.78
C ILE A 212 -21.09 10.44 10.60
N GLY A 213 -20.62 10.87 9.42
CA GLY A 213 -20.39 10.04 8.26
C GLY A 213 -18.89 9.76 8.14
N SER A 214 -18.50 8.54 7.82
CA SER A 214 -17.09 8.18 7.67
C SER A 214 -16.85 7.14 6.60
N ILE A 215 -15.66 7.22 6.00
CA ILE A 215 -15.09 6.18 5.15
C ILE A 215 -13.83 5.69 5.86
N GLN A 216 -13.77 4.39 6.13
CA GLN A 216 -12.70 3.78 6.89
C GLN A 216 -12.11 2.61 6.11
N SER A 217 -10.80 2.39 6.26
CA SER A 217 -10.15 1.17 5.79
C SER A 217 -9.37 0.57 6.96
N PHE A 218 -9.67 -0.67 7.32
CA PHE A 218 -9.06 -1.33 8.47
C PHE A 218 -8.83 -2.83 8.22
N ALA A 219 -7.90 -3.38 8.99
CA ALA A 219 -7.61 -4.80 8.99
C ALA A 219 -8.59 -5.56 9.90
N ASP A 220 -9.39 -6.45 9.33
CA ASP A 220 -10.14 -7.47 10.08
C ASP A 220 -9.22 -8.67 10.29
N ARG A 221 -8.50 -8.64 11.41
CA ARG A 221 -7.50 -9.67 11.76
C ARG A 221 -8.13 -11.03 12.03
N SER A 222 -9.40 -11.06 12.44
CA SER A 222 -10.11 -12.32 12.74
C SER A 222 -10.36 -13.16 11.50
N ARG A 223 -10.43 -12.50 10.34
CA ARG A 223 -10.64 -13.11 9.01
C ARG A 223 -9.49 -12.89 8.04
N ASP A 224 -8.39 -12.36 8.54
CA ASP A 224 -7.17 -12.13 7.77
C ASP A 224 -7.41 -11.33 6.47
N ARG A 225 -8.12 -10.20 6.56
CA ARG A 225 -8.53 -9.39 5.41
C ARG A 225 -8.57 -7.89 5.67
N THR A 226 -8.66 -7.10 4.61
CA THR A 226 -8.93 -5.66 4.67
C THR A 226 -10.41 -5.38 4.37
N VAL A 227 -11.01 -4.51 5.16
CA VAL A 227 -12.38 -4.03 4.99
C VAL A 227 -12.35 -2.53 4.74
N VAL A 228 -13.10 -2.09 3.71
CA VAL A 228 -13.45 -0.69 3.50
C VAL A 228 -14.91 -0.51 3.92
N LEU A 229 -15.15 0.39 4.86
CA LEU A 229 -16.47 0.65 5.40
C LEU A 229 -16.88 2.10 5.15
N VAL A 230 -18.01 2.28 4.48
CA VAL A 230 -18.71 3.57 4.37
C VAL A 230 -19.87 3.51 5.36
N THR A 231 -19.88 4.36 6.36
CA THR A 231 -20.89 4.29 7.42
C THR A 231 -21.33 5.66 7.89
N THR A 232 -22.53 5.70 8.42
CA THR A 232 -23.06 6.85 9.16
C THR A 232 -23.68 6.41 10.46
N THR A 233 -23.58 7.22 11.50
CA THR A 233 -24.24 6.96 12.79
C THR A 233 -25.69 7.46 12.80
N SER A 234 -26.08 8.36 11.88
CA SER A 234 -27.42 8.91 11.81
C SER A 234 -27.94 9.04 10.36
N ALA A 235 -27.83 10.21 9.75
CA ALA A 235 -28.34 10.46 8.41
C ALA A 235 -27.28 10.20 7.34
N TRP A 236 -27.68 9.62 6.19
CA TRP A 236 -26.77 9.37 5.07
C TRP A 236 -26.25 10.65 4.41
N THR A 237 -26.93 11.79 4.59
CA THR A 237 -26.44 13.10 4.15
C THR A 237 -25.11 13.50 4.78
N LEU A 238 -24.71 12.88 5.88
CA LEU A 238 -23.38 13.08 6.49
C LEU A 238 -22.22 12.42 5.71
N VAL A 239 -22.55 11.55 4.75
CA VAL A 239 -21.59 10.91 3.84
C VAL A 239 -21.57 11.59 2.48
N ASP A 240 -22.57 12.42 2.17
CA ASP A 240 -22.61 13.19 0.93
C ASP A 240 -21.48 14.24 0.95
N PRO A 241 -20.77 14.42 -0.21
CA PRO A 241 -19.68 15.38 -0.33
C PRO A 241 -20.19 16.83 -0.32
#